data_24936a5bac76cebff6278d47601b92c0
#
_entry.id   24936a5bac76cebff6278d47601b92c0
#
_cell.length_a   1.000
_cell.length_b   1.000
_cell.length_c   1.000
_cell.angle_alpha   90.00
_cell.angle_beta   90.00
_cell.angle_gamma   90.00
#
_symmetry.space_group_name_H-M   'P 1'
#
loop_
_entity.id
_entity.type
_entity.pdbx_description
1 polymer ?
#
loop_
_entity_poly.entity_id
_entity_poly.type
_entity_poly.pdbx_seq_one_letter_code
_entity_poly.pdbx_strand_id
1 'polypeptide(L)'
;DLNDLFAPAVGNGSRVHTNSWGSAVEGQYTTSSMQADISARAFENLTILFAAANEGVDDNLDGEVDLDSLGSPASAKNVLSVGASENDRATFCEGDGTTCWHVGTWGNDYGSPISSDKSAGEIEGMAAFSSRGPTDDGRLKPDISAPGTWILSTKSRDTTDTGWYQFNSSYTYMGGTSMATPLTAGATALLLEHLIENLNHSEPSSALVKGIFAASAHDMLGQYSSSTNGAGETAPNNHEGWGRVDMRMALNTSWIDGESVQTSD
;
A
#
# COMPACT_ATOMS: atom_id res chain seq x y z
N ASP A 1 12.20 -15.99 14.49
CA ASP A 1 12.74 -15.75 13.15
C ASP A 1 11.57 -15.60 12.18
N LEU A 2 11.65 -14.64 11.24
CA LEU A 2 10.58 -14.48 10.25
C LEU A 2 10.48 -15.65 9.28
N ASN A 3 11.55 -16.41 9.11
CA ASN A 3 11.49 -17.63 8.31
C ASN A 3 10.55 -18.68 8.91
N ASP A 4 10.40 -18.69 10.24
CA ASP A 4 9.44 -19.59 10.93
C ASP A 4 7.98 -19.20 10.64
N LEU A 5 7.75 -17.96 10.18
CA LEU A 5 6.45 -17.49 9.73
C LEU A 5 6.19 -17.85 8.26
N PHE A 6 7.16 -17.66 7.38
CA PHE A 6 6.98 -17.83 5.93
C PHE A 6 7.12 -19.27 5.45
N ALA A 7 8.05 -20.04 6.01
CA ALA A 7 8.29 -21.41 5.59
C ALA A 7 7.07 -22.34 5.70
N PRO A 8 6.29 -22.34 6.79
CA PRO A 8 5.06 -23.11 6.87
C PRO A 8 4.00 -22.67 5.86
N ALA A 9 3.89 -21.36 5.58
CA ALA A 9 2.95 -20.82 4.58
C ALA A 9 3.29 -21.37 3.18
N VAL A 10 4.57 -21.32 2.78
CA VAL A 10 5.05 -21.90 1.52
C VAL A 10 4.83 -23.41 1.49
N GLY A 11 5.12 -24.12 2.58
CA GLY A 11 4.89 -25.56 2.69
C GLY A 11 3.41 -25.97 2.52
N ASN A 12 2.48 -25.04 2.79
CA ASN A 12 1.05 -25.19 2.55
C ASN A 12 0.57 -24.62 1.19
N GLY A 13 1.49 -24.25 0.32
CA GLY A 13 1.18 -23.78 -1.04
C GLY A 13 0.87 -22.29 -1.17
N SER A 14 1.12 -21.47 -0.13
CA SER A 14 0.92 -20.02 -0.23
C SER A 14 1.91 -19.38 -1.21
N ARG A 15 1.41 -18.47 -2.03
CA ARG A 15 2.17 -17.66 -3.00
C ARG A 15 2.18 -16.19 -2.64
N VAL A 16 1.31 -15.76 -1.73
CA VAL A 16 1.18 -14.40 -1.24
C VAL A 16 1.12 -14.42 0.27
N HIS A 17 1.92 -13.57 0.92
CA HIS A 17 1.92 -13.41 2.37
C HIS A 17 1.81 -11.93 2.71
N THR A 18 0.73 -11.52 3.34
CA THR A 18 0.45 -10.14 3.71
C THR A 18 0.68 -9.90 5.19
N ASN A 19 1.34 -8.79 5.52
CA ASN A 19 1.82 -8.46 6.86
C ASN A 19 1.47 -7.01 7.19
N SER A 20 0.44 -6.82 8.00
CA SER A 20 -0.02 -5.50 8.46
C SER A 20 0.51 -5.19 9.86
N TRP A 21 1.81 -5.36 10.06
CA TRP A 21 2.52 -5.11 11.31
C TRP A 21 3.96 -4.68 11.05
N GLY A 22 4.57 -4.03 12.02
CA GLY A 22 5.95 -3.55 11.95
C GLY A 22 6.32 -2.74 13.17
N SER A 23 7.47 -2.10 13.10
CA SER A 23 7.98 -1.16 14.11
C SER A 23 8.35 0.16 13.46
N ALA A 24 8.07 1.26 14.12
CA ALA A 24 8.54 2.59 13.74
C ALA A 24 10.07 2.65 13.95
N VAL A 25 10.83 2.87 12.90
CA VAL A 25 12.29 2.81 12.90
C VAL A 25 12.94 3.81 11.94
N GLU A 26 12.18 4.76 11.41
CA GLU A 26 12.70 5.85 10.59
C GLU A 26 13.61 5.33 9.46
N GLY A 27 13.10 4.46 8.61
CA GLY A 27 13.83 3.94 7.45
C GLY A 27 14.92 2.88 7.72
N GLN A 28 15.21 2.56 8.98
CA GLN A 28 16.30 1.64 9.33
C GLN A 28 16.12 0.24 8.77
N TYR A 29 17.22 -0.32 8.26
CA TYR A 29 17.31 -1.71 7.85
C TYR A 29 17.67 -2.58 9.06
N THR A 30 16.65 -3.14 9.72
CA THR A 30 16.81 -3.91 10.95
C THR A 30 17.04 -5.41 10.70
N THR A 31 17.23 -6.16 11.79
CA THR A 31 17.28 -7.64 11.75
C THR A 31 16.02 -8.23 11.12
N SER A 32 14.83 -7.65 11.40
CA SER A 32 13.58 -8.12 10.80
C SER A 32 13.54 -7.86 9.28
N SER A 33 14.08 -6.73 8.81
CA SER A 33 14.23 -6.45 7.38
C SER A 33 15.17 -7.44 6.70
N MET A 34 16.30 -7.75 7.36
CA MET A 34 17.25 -8.76 6.88
C MET A 34 16.60 -10.15 6.79
N GLN A 35 15.86 -10.57 7.81
CA GLN A 35 15.16 -11.87 7.82
C GLN A 35 14.08 -11.95 6.74
N ALA A 36 13.35 -10.86 6.50
CA ALA A 36 12.39 -10.78 5.41
C ALA A 36 13.08 -10.93 4.04
N ASP A 37 14.24 -10.29 3.84
CA ASP A 37 15.03 -10.44 2.60
C ASP A 37 15.58 -11.84 2.41
N ILE A 38 16.08 -12.48 3.47
CA ILE A 38 16.53 -13.87 3.43
C ILE A 38 15.38 -14.79 3.03
N SER A 39 14.20 -14.60 3.61
CA SER A 39 13.01 -15.41 3.29
C SER A 39 12.52 -15.16 1.86
N ALA A 40 12.48 -13.91 1.41
CA ALA A 40 12.10 -13.57 0.03
C ALA A 40 13.08 -14.20 -0.99
N ARG A 41 14.37 -14.27 -0.65
CA ARG A 41 15.38 -14.94 -1.49
C ARG A 41 15.26 -16.46 -1.45
N ALA A 42 14.90 -17.05 -0.31
CA ALA A 42 14.72 -18.49 -0.16
C ALA A 42 13.44 -18.99 -0.86
N PHE A 43 12.41 -18.16 -0.91
CA PHE A 43 11.09 -18.48 -1.47
C PHE A 43 10.77 -17.53 -2.62
N GLU A 44 11.47 -17.66 -3.74
CA GLU A 44 11.40 -16.72 -4.87
C GLU A 44 9.99 -16.54 -5.45
N ASN A 45 9.12 -17.54 -5.28
CA ASN A 45 7.73 -17.51 -5.74
C ASN A 45 6.73 -17.05 -4.68
N LEU A 46 7.20 -16.65 -3.49
CA LEU A 46 6.37 -16.06 -2.45
C LEU A 46 6.46 -14.54 -2.52
N THR A 47 5.39 -13.86 -2.87
CA THR A 47 5.31 -12.40 -2.73
C THR A 47 5.00 -12.05 -1.28
N ILE A 48 5.97 -11.44 -0.60
CA ILE A 48 5.84 -10.98 0.78
C ILE A 48 5.54 -9.47 0.75
N LEU A 49 4.38 -9.10 1.31
CA LEU A 49 3.95 -7.70 1.40
C LEU A 49 4.03 -7.23 2.85
N PHE A 50 4.49 -6.00 3.05
CA PHE A 50 4.48 -5.32 4.35
C PHE A 50 3.85 -3.94 4.25
N ALA A 51 3.05 -3.59 5.27
CA ALA A 51 2.57 -2.24 5.47
C ALA A 51 3.75 -1.29 5.73
N ALA A 52 3.75 -0.11 5.08
CA ALA A 52 4.83 0.88 5.19
C ALA A 52 4.97 1.47 6.60
N ALA A 53 3.96 1.39 7.41
CA ALA A 53 3.64 1.97 8.71
C ALA A 53 2.78 3.25 8.61
N ASN A 54 2.35 3.77 9.76
CA ASN A 54 1.41 4.90 9.85
C ASN A 54 2.02 6.06 10.64
N GLU A 55 3.31 6.32 10.41
CA GLU A 55 4.13 7.30 11.15
C GLU A 55 4.33 8.60 10.33
N GLY A 56 3.49 8.83 9.31
CA GLY A 56 3.52 10.08 8.55
C GLY A 56 3.08 11.25 9.41
N VAL A 57 3.94 12.26 9.54
CA VAL A 57 3.77 13.47 10.35
C VAL A 57 4.13 14.71 9.54
N ASP A 58 3.75 15.87 10.02
CA ASP A 58 4.15 17.18 9.52
C ASP A 58 4.58 18.01 10.74
N ASP A 59 5.79 17.75 11.23
CA ASP A 59 6.28 18.27 12.50
C ASP A 59 6.46 19.80 12.50
N ASN A 60 6.76 20.36 11.31
CA ASN A 60 6.96 21.78 11.15
C ASN A 60 5.69 22.55 10.72
N LEU A 61 4.58 21.81 10.44
CA LEU A 61 3.28 22.32 10.01
C LEU A 61 3.35 23.16 8.71
N ASP A 62 4.21 22.77 7.78
CA ASP A 62 4.34 23.45 6.49
C ASP A 62 3.37 22.93 5.41
N GLY A 63 2.60 21.89 5.74
CA GLY A 63 1.63 21.28 4.85
C GLY A 63 2.21 20.23 3.91
N GLU A 64 3.38 19.70 4.26
CA GLU A 64 4.01 18.56 3.62
C GLU A 64 4.24 17.46 4.65
N VAL A 65 3.95 16.20 4.30
CA VAL A 65 4.26 15.08 5.20
C VAL A 65 5.76 14.79 5.15
N ASP A 66 6.39 14.83 6.32
CA ASP A 66 7.82 14.62 6.46
C ASP A 66 8.27 13.26 5.94
N LEU A 67 9.47 13.23 5.34
CA LEU A 67 10.10 11.99 4.89
C LEU A 67 10.70 11.21 6.07
N ASP A 68 11.24 10.01 5.77
CA ASP A 68 12.01 9.19 6.72
C ASP A 68 11.16 8.62 7.88
N SER A 69 9.93 8.21 7.61
CA SER A 69 9.05 7.58 8.60
C SER A 69 8.75 6.10 8.33
N LEU A 70 9.45 5.49 7.37
CA LEU A 70 9.22 4.10 6.96
C LEU A 70 9.51 3.09 8.08
N GLY A 71 8.59 2.13 8.26
CA GLY A 71 8.76 1.07 9.26
C GLY A 71 9.61 -0.12 8.80
N SER A 72 9.96 -0.98 9.75
CA SER A 72 10.56 -2.30 9.49
C SER A 72 9.54 -3.40 9.84
N PRO A 73 9.41 -4.49 9.03
CA PRO A 73 10.26 -4.95 7.92
C PRO A 73 9.99 -4.33 6.54
N ALA A 74 9.13 -3.31 6.40
CA ALA A 74 8.84 -2.68 5.10
C ALA A 74 10.10 -2.09 4.42
N SER A 75 11.13 -1.73 5.21
CA SER A 75 12.45 -1.27 4.72
C SER A 75 13.29 -2.38 4.07
N ALA A 76 12.85 -3.65 4.08
CA ALA A 76 13.52 -4.73 3.35
C ALA A 76 13.51 -4.50 1.84
N LYS A 77 14.52 -5.07 1.14
CA LYS A 77 14.78 -4.82 -0.30
C LYS A 77 13.84 -5.61 -1.22
N ASN A 78 13.56 -6.87 -0.83
CA ASN A 78 12.91 -7.85 -1.69
C ASN A 78 11.42 -8.05 -1.36
N VAL A 79 10.90 -7.38 -0.34
CA VAL A 79 9.47 -7.34 -0.04
C VAL A 79 8.78 -6.24 -0.86
N LEU A 80 7.47 -6.35 -0.98
CA LEU A 80 6.63 -5.27 -1.52
C LEU A 80 6.10 -4.45 -0.33
N SER A 81 6.66 -3.25 -0.11
CA SER A 81 6.16 -2.32 0.90
C SER A 81 5.02 -1.47 0.34
N VAL A 82 3.94 -1.35 1.10
CA VAL A 82 2.69 -0.74 0.62
C VAL A 82 2.33 0.48 1.46
N GLY A 83 2.29 1.64 0.82
CA GLY A 83 1.77 2.89 1.35
C GLY A 83 0.24 2.95 1.25
N ALA A 84 -0.37 3.90 1.93
CA ALA A 84 -1.80 4.14 1.90
C ALA A 84 -2.13 5.40 1.10
N SER A 85 -2.91 5.26 0.03
CA SER A 85 -3.59 6.38 -0.62
C SER A 85 -4.98 6.58 -0.02
N GLU A 86 -5.58 7.72 -0.31
CA GLU A 86 -6.98 7.93 -0.01
C GLU A 86 -7.89 7.02 -0.85
N ASN A 87 -9.07 6.75 -0.31
CA ASN A 87 -10.11 5.99 -0.99
C ASN A 87 -11.13 6.96 -1.59
N ASP A 88 -11.75 6.59 -2.69
CA ASP A 88 -12.92 7.30 -3.25
C ASP A 88 -14.16 7.12 -2.35
N ARG A 89 -14.12 7.77 -1.18
CA ARG A 89 -15.18 7.68 -0.18
C ARG A 89 -15.31 8.96 0.63
N ALA A 90 -15.91 9.98 0.04
CA ALA A 90 -16.19 11.24 0.74
C ALA A 90 -17.28 11.11 1.82
N THR A 91 -18.05 10.03 1.81
CA THR A 91 -19.13 9.76 2.76
C THR A 91 -19.13 8.32 3.21
N PHE A 92 -19.59 8.09 4.44
CA PHE A 92 -19.86 6.75 4.98
C PHE A 92 -21.26 6.71 5.60
N CYS A 93 -21.91 5.56 5.58
CA CYS A 93 -23.28 5.40 6.01
C CYS A 93 -23.42 4.27 7.02
N GLU A 94 -24.47 4.32 7.84
CA GLU A 94 -24.92 3.15 8.62
C GLU A 94 -25.32 2.01 7.70
N GLY A 95 -25.35 0.79 8.27
CA GLY A 95 -25.61 -0.42 7.51
C GLY A 95 -26.98 -0.50 6.84
N ASP A 96 -27.92 0.36 7.24
CA ASP A 96 -29.24 0.51 6.61
C ASP A 96 -29.26 1.56 5.48
N GLY A 97 -28.16 2.31 5.32
CA GLY A 97 -27.99 3.35 4.29
C GLY A 97 -28.84 4.61 4.53
N THR A 98 -29.50 4.74 5.70
CA THR A 98 -30.41 5.86 5.97
C THR A 98 -29.70 7.07 6.58
N THR A 99 -28.66 6.83 7.37
CA THR A 99 -27.89 7.88 8.02
C THR A 99 -26.47 7.89 7.48
N CYS A 100 -26.05 8.99 6.89
CA CYS A 100 -24.74 9.15 6.28
C CYS A 100 -24.02 10.39 6.81
N TRP A 101 -22.71 10.30 6.92
CA TRP A 101 -21.83 11.40 7.31
C TRP A 101 -20.75 11.63 6.26
N HIS A 102 -20.23 12.84 6.21
CA HIS A 102 -19.01 13.12 5.48
C HIS A 102 -17.80 12.69 6.33
N VAL A 103 -16.76 12.20 5.66
CA VAL A 103 -15.48 11.93 6.32
C VAL A 103 -14.91 13.24 6.89
N GLY A 104 -14.20 13.13 8.02
CA GLY A 104 -13.50 14.23 8.65
C GLY A 104 -12.28 14.68 7.84
N THR A 105 -11.71 15.81 8.25
CA THR A 105 -10.41 16.28 7.75
C THR A 105 -9.26 15.61 8.53
N TRP A 106 -8.03 15.76 8.03
CA TRP A 106 -6.82 15.29 8.73
C TRP A 106 -6.59 16.06 10.04
N GLY A 107 -7.05 17.31 10.12
CA GLY A 107 -7.03 18.10 11.36
C GLY A 107 -5.70 18.82 11.60
N ASN A 108 -5.61 19.42 12.80
CA ASN A 108 -4.55 20.37 13.14
C ASN A 108 -3.19 19.74 13.50
N ASP A 109 -3.09 18.45 13.43
CA ASP A 109 -1.80 17.74 13.55
C ASP A 109 -0.94 17.90 12.29
N TYR A 110 -1.51 18.52 11.26
CA TYR A 110 -0.87 18.85 9.98
C TYR A 110 -1.07 20.32 9.64
N GLY A 111 -0.14 20.90 8.89
CA GLY A 111 -0.27 22.23 8.31
C GLY A 111 -1.24 22.27 7.12
N SER A 112 -1.52 23.48 6.64
CA SER A 112 -2.31 23.66 5.41
C SER A 112 -1.43 23.32 4.17
N PRO A 113 -1.96 22.57 3.16
CA PRO A 113 -3.38 22.28 2.91
C PRO A 113 -3.92 21.03 3.63
N ILE A 114 -3.07 20.14 4.15
CA ILE A 114 -3.46 18.83 4.70
C ILE A 114 -4.51 18.98 5.81
N SER A 115 -4.33 19.93 6.72
CA SER A 115 -5.22 20.10 7.88
C SER A 115 -6.70 20.28 7.51
N SER A 116 -6.98 20.87 6.37
CA SER A 116 -8.34 21.13 5.89
C SER A 116 -8.86 20.13 4.87
N ASP A 117 -7.97 19.27 4.38
CA ASP A 117 -8.31 18.22 3.44
C ASP A 117 -9.02 17.06 4.14
N LYS A 118 -9.87 16.37 3.42
CA LYS A 118 -10.63 15.23 3.93
C LYS A 118 -9.76 13.99 3.95
N SER A 119 -10.01 13.14 4.93
CA SER A 119 -9.29 11.86 5.06
C SER A 119 -9.69 10.79 4.03
N ALA A 120 -10.54 11.12 3.07
CA ALA A 120 -10.87 10.34 1.89
C ALA A 120 -11.71 11.16 0.91
N GLY A 121 -11.69 10.78 -0.35
CA GLY A 121 -12.44 11.43 -1.42
C GLY A 121 -11.54 12.02 -2.50
N GLU A 122 -10.26 12.18 -2.22
CA GLU A 122 -9.24 12.58 -3.20
C GLU A 122 -8.41 11.36 -3.59
N ILE A 123 -8.83 10.68 -4.66
CA ILE A 123 -8.20 9.43 -5.10
C ILE A 123 -6.74 9.61 -5.57
N GLU A 124 -6.34 10.82 -5.88
CA GLU A 124 -4.97 11.16 -6.25
C GLU A 124 -4.10 11.52 -5.03
N GLY A 125 -4.67 11.51 -3.82
CA GLY A 125 -4.00 11.87 -2.58
C GLY A 125 -3.45 10.68 -1.82
N MET A 126 -2.31 10.88 -1.17
CA MET A 126 -1.80 9.96 -0.15
C MET A 126 -2.48 10.23 1.19
N ALA A 127 -2.78 9.18 1.94
CA ALA A 127 -3.20 9.35 3.33
C ALA A 127 -2.07 10.02 4.14
N ALA A 128 -2.40 11.06 4.90
CA ALA A 128 -1.39 11.86 5.62
C ALA A 128 -0.57 11.00 6.59
N PHE A 129 -1.18 10.04 7.27
CA PHE A 129 -0.51 9.12 8.19
C PHE A 129 0.43 8.13 7.51
N SER A 130 0.32 7.90 6.19
CA SER A 130 1.13 6.87 5.53
C SER A 130 2.61 7.20 5.68
N SER A 131 3.41 6.24 6.15
CA SER A 131 4.86 6.44 6.28
C SER A 131 5.52 6.69 4.93
N ARG A 132 6.50 7.58 4.94
CA ARG A 132 7.30 8.03 3.80
C ARG A 132 8.70 7.43 3.85
N GLY A 133 9.27 7.18 2.67
CA GLY A 133 10.70 6.90 2.55
C GLY A 133 11.56 8.16 2.70
N PRO A 134 12.84 8.07 2.33
CA PRO A 134 13.56 6.86 1.90
C PRO A 134 13.90 5.92 3.05
N THR A 135 14.60 4.83 2.75
CA THR A 135 15.35 4.10 3.78
C THR A 135 16.66 4.82 4.10
N ASP A 136 17.27 4.52 5.26
CA ASP A 136 18.58 5.13 5.68
C ASP A 136 19.69 4.97 4.63
N ASP A 137 19.66 3.90 3.84
CA ASP A 137 20.61 3.67 2.75
C ASP A 137 20.15 4.29 1.40
N GLY A 138 19.13 5.16 1.44
CA GLY A 138 18.68 5.97 0.30
C GLY A 138 17.84 5.22 -0.73
N ARG A 139 17.29 4.05 -0.40
CA ARG A 139 16.38 3.35 -1.32
C ARG A 139 14.99 3.96 -1.30
N LEU A 140 14.42 4.04 -2.50
CA LEU A 140 13.03 4.41 -2.70
C LEU A 140 12.08 3.44 -1.95
N LYS A 141 11.22 3.99 -1.14
CA LYS A 141 10.12 3.34 -0.43
C LYS A 141 9.00 4.36 -0.14
N PRO A 142 7.73 3.92 0.04
CA PRO A 142 7.24 2.55 -0.17
C PRO A 142 7.49 2.08 -1.60
N ASP A 143 7.24 0.80 -1.92
CA ASP A 143 7.34 0.35 -3.32
C ASP A 143 6.12 0.79 -4.13
N ILE A 144 4.93 0.71 -3.52
CA ILE A 144 3.65 1.00 -4.19
C ILE A 144 2.63 1.48 -3.15
N SER A 145 1.56 2.10 -3.59
CA SER A 145 0.46 2.53 -2.75
C SER A 145 -0.87 1.88 -3.15
N ALA A 146 -1.80 1.80 -2.21
CA ALA A 146 -3.15 1.34 -2.44
C ALA A 146 -4.13 2.05 -1.48
N PRO A 147 -5.44 2.07 -1.76
CA PRO A 147 -6.41 2.71 -0.87
C PRO A 147 -6.32 2.16 0.56
N GLY A 148 -6.14 3.06 1.52
CA GLY A 148 -5.96 2.73 2.94
C GLY A 148 -6.82 3.55 3.89
N THR A 149 -7.74 4.40 3.40
CA THR A 149 -8.64 5.18 4.25
C THR A 149 -10.10 4.73 4.09
N TRP A 150 -10.83 4.69 5.19
CA TRP A 150 -12.26 4.35 5.20
C TRP A 150 -12.59 3.05 4.44
N ILE A 151 -11.76 2.03 4.60
CA ILE A 151 -11.95 0.71 3.99
C ILE A 151 -12.98 -0.06 4.79
N LEU A 152 -14.06 -0.48 4.13
CA LEU A 152 -15.09 -1.34 4.72
C LEU A 152 -14.67 -2.80 4.61
N SER A 153 -14.57 -3.47 5.76
CA SER A 153 -14.23 -4.89 5.82
C SER A 153 -14.95 -5.60 6.96
N THR A 154 -14.76 -6.90 7.04
CA THR A 154 -15.38 -7.74 8.07
C THR A 154 -14.88 -7.38 9.46
N LYS A 155 -15.78 -7.42 10.42
CA LYS A 155 -15.51 -7.20 11.85
C LYS A 155 -15.54 -8.53 12.61
N SER A 156 -14.54 -8.77 13.45
CA SER A 156 -14.59 -9.90 14.38
C SER A 156 -15.77 -9.76 15.35
N ARG A 157 -16.41 -10.86 15.66
CA ARG A 157 -17.48 -10.91 16.67
C ARG A 157 -16.94 -10.91 18.11
N ASP A 158 -15.64 -11.19 18.25
CA ASP A 158 -14.97 -11.31 19.55
C ASP A 158 -14.29 -10.00 19.98
N THR A 159 -14.48 -8.90 19.24
CA THR A 159 -13.93 -7.58 19.56
C THR A 159 -15.01 -6.55 19.83
N THR A 160 -14.74 -5.67 20.78
CA THR A 160 -15.52 -4.45 21.02
C THR A 160 -15.03 -3.26 20.21
N ASP A 161 -13.90 -3.41 19.49
CA ASP A 161 -13.36 -2.37 18.64
C ASP A 161 -14.34 -2.08 17.49
N THR A 162 -14.62 -0.81 17.28
CA THR A 162 -15.51 -0.31 16.22
C THR A 162 -14.75 0.21 15.00
N GLY A 163 -13.41 0.14 15.04
CA GLY A 163 -12.58 0.75 14.01
C GLY A 163 -12.79 2.26 13.91
N TRP A 164 -12.68 2.82 12.72
CA TRP A 164 -13.00 4.23 12.48
C TRP A 164 -14.51 4.49 12.58
N TYR A 165 -15.32 3.54 12.12
CA TYR A 165 -16.77 3.60 12.27
C TYR A 165 -17.39 2.21 12.03
N GLN A 166 -18.28 1.78 12.92
CA GLN A 166 -18.98 0.50 12.79
C GLN A 166 -20.14 0.62 11.79
N PHE A 167 -20.03 -0.11 10.66
CA PHE A 167 -21.12 -0.18 9.70
C PHE A 167 -22.30 -1.00 10.24
N ASN A 168 -22.01 -2.19 10.78
CA ASN A 168 -22.98 -3.04 11.48
C ASN A 168 -22.24 -4.07 12.37
N SER A 169 -22.94 -5.07 12.88
CA SER A 169 -22.32 -6.10 13.74
C SER A 169 -21.24 -6.96 13.06
N SER A 170 -21.19 -6.99 11.75
CA SER A 170 -20.31 -7.85 10.94
C SER A 170 -19.28 -7.08 10.11
N TYR A 171 -19.44 -5.77 9.97
CA TYR A 171 -18.58 -4.91 9.14
C TYR A 171 -18.23 -3.63 9.85
N THR A 172 -17.01 -3.14 9.59
CA THR A 172 -16.51 -1.86 10.12
C THR A 172 -15.62 -1.16 9.09
N TYR A 173 -15.58 0.16 9.18
CA TYR A 173 -14.62 0.98 8.46
C TYR A 173 -13.33 1.09 9.25
N MET A 174 -12.21 0.94 8.58
CA MET A 174 -10.87 1.13 9.16
C MET A 174 -9.97 1.88 8.18
N GLY A 175 -8.89 2.45 8.70
CA GLY A 175 -7.84 3.06 7.91
C GLY A 175 -6.46 2.66 8.41
N GLY A 176 -5.48 2.77 7.52
CA GLY A 176 -4.09 2.42 7.75
C GLY A 176 -3.44 1.79 6.52
N THR A 177 -2.13 1.82 6.47
CA THR A 177 -1.36 0.99 5.53
C THR A 177 -1.64 -0.50 5.74
N SER A 178 -2.15 -0.86 6.94
CA SER A 178 -2.67 -2.19 7.28
C SER A 178 -3.89 -2.60 6.44
N MET A 179 -4.63 -1.65 5.85
CA MET A 179 -5.76 -1.90 4.94
C MET A 179 -5.32 -1.89 3.48
N ALA A 180 -4.38 -1.02 3.12
CA ALA A 180 -3.79 -0.96 1.79
C ALA A 180 -3.04 -2.25 1.43
N THR A 181 -2.30 -2.81 2.38
CA THR A 181 -1.47 -4.00 2.17
C THR A 181 -2.28 -5.25 1.78
N PRO A 182 -3.36 -5.65 2.47
CA PRO A 182 -4.17 -6.79 2.05
C PRO A 182 -4.98 -6.53 0.76
N LEU A 183 -5.33 -5.27 0.44
CA LEU A 183 -5.87 -4.95 -0.88
C LEU A 183 -4.85 -5.25 -1.99
N THR A 184 -3.60 -4.85 -1.80
CA THR A 184 -2.50 -5.16 -2.73
C THR A 184 -2.23 -6.67 -2.78
N ALA A 185 -2.38 -7.39 -1.66
CA ALA A 185 -2.26 -8.85 -1.64
C ALA A 185 -3.36 -9.52 -2.48
N GLY A 186 -4.60 -9.02 -2.41
CA GLY A 186 -5.69 -9.47 -3.29
C GLY A 186 -5.40 -9.18 -4.76
N ALA A 187 -4.89 -7.98 -5.07
CA ALA A 187 -4.42 -7.62 -6.41
C ALA A 187 -3.29 -8.57 -6.89
N THR A 188 -2.36 -8.91 -6.00
CA THR A 188 -1.27 -9.87 -6.28
C THR A 188 -1.82 -11.24 -6.64
N ALA A 189 -2.83 -11.73 -5.92
CA ALA A 189 -3.44 -13.03 -6.21
C ALA A 189 -4.09 -13.06 -7.61
N LEU A 190 -4.80 -11.98 -7.99
CA LEU A 190 -5.38 -11.84 -9.33
C LEU A 190 -4.30 -11.75 -10.42
N LEU A 191 -3.20 -11.04 -10.15
CA LEU A 191 -2.08 -10.96 -11.08
C LEU A 191 -1.40 -12.33 -11.26
N LEU A 192 -1.19 -13.07 -10.19
CA LEU A 192 -0.63 -14.44 -10.25
C LEU A 192 -1.54 -15.38 -11.04
N GLU A 193 -2.86 -15.33 -10.82
CA GLU A 193 -3.84 -16.09 -11.61
C GLU A 193 -3.70 -15.75 -13.11
N HIS A 194 -3.64 -14.46 -13.45
CA HIS A 194 -3.47 -14.02 -14.84
C HIS A 194 -2.15 -14.52 -15.46
N LEU A 195 -1.04 -14.42 -14.74
CA LEU A 195 0.26 -14.90 -15.20
C LEU A 195 0.25 -16.41 -15.44
N ILE A 196 -0.35 -17.19 -14.53
CA ILE A 196 -0.37 -18.65 -14.60
C ILE A 196 -1.35 -19.14 -15.66
N GLU A 197 -2.61 -18.68 -15.60
CA GLU A 197 -3.68 -19.25 -16.42
C GLU A 197 -3.74 -18.65 -17.83
N ASN A 198 -3.40 -17.38 -17.99
CA ASN A 198 -3.55 -16.69 -19.27
C ASN A 198 -2.22 -16.56 -20.02
N LEU A 199 -1.10 -16.38 -19.30
CA LEU A 199 0.21 -16.19 -19.92
C LEU A 199 1.14 -17.43 -19.80
N ASN A 200 0.65 -18.52 -19.21
CA ASN A 200 1.38 -19.79 -19.05
C ASN A 200 2.70 -19.68 -18.26
N HIS A 201 2.83 -18.68 -17.38
CA HIS A 201 3.94 -18.57 -16.43
C HIS A 201 3.66 -19.45 -15.21
N SER A 202 4.07 -20.71 -15.22
CA SER A 202 3.72 -21.67 -14.15
C SER A 202 4.28 -21.31 -12.77
N GLU A 203 5.39 -20.57 -12.72
CA GLU A 203 6.11 -20.20 -11.49
C GLU A 203 6.54 -18.72 -11.50
N PRO A 204 5.55 -17.76 -11.45
CA PRO A 204 5.91 -16.35 -11.42
C PRO A 204 6.70 -16.02 -10.14
N SER A 205 7.83 -15.33 -10.31
CA SER A 205 8.63 -14.90 -9.15
C SER A 205 8.04 -13.64 -8.50
N SER A 206 8.32 -13.45 -7.21
CA SER A 206 7.96 -12.21 -6.50
C SER A 206 8.61 -10.97 -7.13
N ALA A 207 9.79 -11.12 -7.71
CA ALA A 207 10.47 -10.04 -8.44
C ALA A 207 9.70 -9.62 -9.70
N LEU A 208 9.14 -10.58 -10.45
CA LEU A 208 8.27 -10.29 -11.60
C LEU A 208 7.01 -9.55 -11.16
N VAL A 209 6.33 -10.02 -10.12
CA VAL A 209 5.15 -9.37 -9.55
C VAL A 209 5.45 -7.92 -9.15
N LYS A 210 6.56 -7.71 -8.41
CA LYS A 210 6.99 -6.37 -7.99
C LYS A 210 7.30 -5.48 -9.20
N GLY A 211 7.99 -6.01 -10.22
CA GLY A 211 8.30 -5.31 -11.45
C GLY A 211 7.05 -4.90 -12.24
N ILE A 212 6.05 -5.78 -12.33
CA ILE A 212 4.77 -5.48 -12.98
C ILE A 212 4.04 -4.36 -12.25
N PHE A 213 3.91 -4.44 -10.92
CA PHE A 213 3.24 -3.38 -10.17
C PHE A 213 3.96 -2.04 -10.32
N ALA A 214 5.29 -2.02 -10.24
CA ALA A 214 6.07 -0.79 -10.44
C ALA A 214 5.85 -0.18 -11.84
N ALA A 215 5.84 -1.02 -12.88
CA ALA A 215 5.69 -0.55 -14.26
C ALA A 215 4.27 -0.17 -14.66
N SER A 216 3.26 -0.71 -13.95
CA SER A 216 1.83 -0.48 -14.22
C SER A 216 1.17 0.48 -13.26
N ALA A 217 1.89 0.97 -12.25
CA ALA A 217 1.33 1.85 -11.23
C ALA A 217 0.81 3.16 -11.83
N HIS A 218 -0.24 3.68 -11.24
CA HIS A 218 -0.80 4.99 -11.56
C HIS A 218 -0.05 6.07 -10.76
N ASP A 219 0.58 7.00 -11.45
CA ASP A 219 1.24 8.18 -10.88
C ASP A 219 0.16 9.10 -10.27
N MET A 220 0.19 9.29 -8.96
CA MET A 220 -0.80 10.10 -8.27
C MET A 220 -0.36 11.56 -8.23
N LEU A 221 -1.23 12.45 -8.71
CA LEU A 221 -0.92 13.87 -8.85
C LEU A 221 -1.30 14.71 -7.62
N GLY A 222 -1.97 14.12 -6.64
CA GLY A 222 -2.45 14.77 -5.42
C GLY A 222 -1.56 14.53 -4.19
N GLN A 223 -0.23 14.57 -4.33
CA GLN A 223 0.68 14.43 -3.20
C GLN A 223 0.68 15.68 -2.33
N TYR A 224 0.80 15.51 -1.02
CA TYR A 224 1.01 16.61 -0.11
C TYR A 224 2.47 17.07 -0.18
N SER A 225 2.70 18.17 -0.90
CA SER A 225 3.98 18.83 -1.08
C SER A 225 3.79 20.33 -1.07
N SER A 226 4.64 21.04 -0.35
CA SER A 226 4.60 22.49 -0.20
C SER A 226 4.75 23.25 -1.52
N SER A 227 5.39 22.67 -2.52
CA SER A 227 5.67 23.35 -3.79
C SER A 227 4.47 23.41 -4.73
N THR A 228 3.46 22.55 -4.56
CA THR A 228 2.44 22.38 -5.60
C THR A 228 1.08 21.86 -5.12
N ASN A 229 0.80 21.81 -3.83
CA ASN A 229 -0.34 21.08 -3.27
C ASN A 229 -0.38 19.62 -3.74
N GLY A 230 0.78 18.98 -3.80
CA GLY A 230 0.93 17.62 -4.27
C GLY A 230 1.16 17.43 -5.77
N ALA A 231 1.10 18.48 -6.58
CA ALA A 231 1.24 18.37 -8.04
C ALA A 231 2.69 18.58 -8.55
N GLY A 232 3.71 18.17 -7.85
CA GLY A 232 5.08 18.49 -8.26
C GLY A 232 6.07 17.36 -8.34
N GLU A 233 5.76 16.26 -7.72
CA GLU A 233 6.63 15.09 -7.77
C GLU A 233 5.96 13.98 -8.57
N THR A 234 6.51 13.67 -9.72
CA THR A 234 6.09 12.49 -10.49
C THR A 234 6.63 11.23 -9.83
N ALA A 235 5.89 10.12 -9.92
CA ALA A 235 6.41 8.82 -9.53
C ALA A 235 7.63 8.44 -10.40
N PRO A 236 8.64 7.75 -9.84
CA PRO A 236 8.69 7.25 -8.47
C PRO A 236 9.22 8.30 -7.49
N ASN A 237 8.57 8.41 -6.33
CA ASN A 237 8.99 9.30 -5.24
C ASN A 237 8.82 8.63 -3.85
N ASN A 238 9.32 9.25 -2.79
CA ASN A 238 9.29 8.68 -1.44
C ASN A 238 7.94 8.80 -0.73
N HIS A 239 6.94 9.43 -1.33
CA HIS A 239 5.58 9.51 -0.77
C HIS A 239 4.74 8.31 -1.20
N GLU A 240 4.70 8.01 -2.50
CA GLU A 240 3.83 6.98 -3.09
C GLU A 240 4.55 5.77 -3.66
N GLY A 241 5.88 5.80 -3.72
CA GLY A 241 6.68 4.80 -4.42
C GLY A 241 6.57 4.96 -5.93
N TRP A 242 6.26 3.88 -6.63
CA TRP A 242 5.99 3.89 -8.09
C TRP A 242 4.58 4.36 -8.42
N GLY A 243 3.73 4.65 -7.42
CA GLY A 243 2.36 5.08 -7.57
C GLY A 243 1.34 4.12 -6.99
N ARG A 244 0.06 4.35 -7.27
CA ARG A 244 -1.04 3.49 -6.82
C ARG A 244 -1.22 2.28 -7.73
N VAL A 245 -1.51 1.11 -7.14
CA VAL A 245 -1.83 -0.13 -7.88
C VAL A 245 -2.94 0.13 -8.91
N ASP A 246 -2.65 -0.14 -10.17
CA ASP A 246 -3.62 -0.15 -11.28
C ASP A 246 -3.73 -1.56 -11.87
N MET A 247 -4.77 -2.30 -11.47
CA MET A 247 -4.99 -3.66 -11.94
C MET A 247 -5.36 -3.74 -13.41
N ARG A 248 -5.96 -2.71 -13.97
CA ARG A 248 -6.26 -2.66 -15.42
C ARG A 248 -4.96 -2.65 -16.23
N MET A 249 -3.98 -1.87 -15.79
CA MET A 249 -2.67 -1.82 -16.44
C MET A 249 -1.84 -3.06 -16.11
N ALA A 250 -1.86 -3.53 -14.86
CA ALA A 250 -1.12 -4.73 -14.44
C ALA A 250 -1.57 -6.00 -15.17
N LEU A 251 -2.86 -6.14 -15.45
CA LEU A 251 -3.40 -7.29 -16.21
C LEU A 251 -3.27 -7.13 -17.73
N ASN A 252 -2.96 -5.94 -18.23
CA ASN A 252 -2.64 -5.72 -19.64
C ASN A 252 -1.14 -5.96 -19.87
N THR A 253 -0.72 -7.20 -19.69
CA THR A 253 0.69 -7.61 -19.68
C THR A 253 1.24 -7.95 -21.08
N SER A 254 0.61 -7.51 -22.14
CA SER A 254 1.08 -7.70 -23.53
C SER A 254 2.53 -7.21 -23.77
N TRP A 255 3.02 -6.31 -22.91
CA TRP A 255 4.40 -5.83 -22.92
C TRP A 255 5.41 -6.79 -22.28
N ILE A 256 4.97 -7.82 -21.52
CA ILE A 256 5.85 -8.81 -20.86
C ILE A 256 6.33 -9.86 -21.87
N ASP A 257 5.49 -10.24 -22.84
CA ASP A 257 5.78 -11.33 -23.79
C ASP A 257 6.69 -10.91 -24.95
N GLY A 258 7.18 -9.67 -24.94
CA GLY A 258 8.08 -9.18 -26.01
C GLY A 258 7.39 -9.06 -27.38
N GLU A 259 6.12 -9.36 -27.48
CA GLU A 259 5.34 -9.02 -28.65
C GLU A 259 5.05 -7.51 -28.62
N SER A 260 5.70 -6.78 -29.50
CA SER A 260 5.38 -5.38 -29.74
C SER A 260 3.89 -5.28 -30.01
N VAL A 261 3.15 -4.60 -29.11
CA VAL A 261 1.79 -4.18 -29.39
C VAL A 261 1.87 -3.33 -30.64
N GLN A 262 1.55 -3.91 -31.78
CA GLN A 262 1.18 -3.15 -32.96
C GLN A 262 -0.15 -2.49 -32.57
N THR A 263 -0.08 -1.26 -32.08
CA THR A 263 -1.25 -0.39 -32.06
C THR A 263 -1.66 -0.19 -33.51
N SER A 264 -2.58 -1.03 -33.97
CA SER A 264 -3.37 -0.69 -35.17
C SER A 264 -4.31 0.43 -34.73
N ASP A 265 -4.18 1.56 -35.38
CA ASP A 265 -4.95 2.79 -35.33
C ASP A 265 -6.46 2.61 -35.05
#